data_c0628bcfdd6af17f797a52c8ca33eab5
#
_entry.id   c0628bcfdd6af17f797a52c8ca33eab5
#
_cell.length_a   1.000
_cell.length_b   1.000
_cell.length_c   1.000
_cell.angle_alpha   90.00
_cell.angle_beta   90.00
_cell.angle_gamma   90.00
#
_symmetry.space_group_name_H-M   'P 1'
#
loop_
_entity.id
_entity.type
_entity.pdbx_description
1 polymer ?
#
loop_
_entity_poly.entity_id
_entity_poly.type
_entity_poly.pdbx_seq_one_letter_code
_entity_poly.pdbx_strand_id
1 'polypeptide(L)'
;MAQLAGKIAWITGAGSGIGEAAAELLAREGAVVVLTGRRQAPLDAVAARIAQAGGRAHVQAADLMRAAEVERVGTFIRETFGRLDILVNNAGLNVAKRSWADLTPAGAEEVIDGNLTSAFYCVTVALPFMRAQKDGVLIHTASMAGRFISPLSGPAYTAAKHGAVAMSHSINMEECVNGIRSTVICPGEVATPILDKRPVPVSAEDRARMVQPADCADLIRYVACLPKHVCLNEVLITPTWNRGYVAARQRSA
;
A
#
# COMPACT_ATOMS: atom_id res chain seq x y z
N MET A 1 -12.99 16.86 -14.62
CA MET A 1 -12.66 15.79 -15.59
C MET A 1 -11.92 14.71 -14.83
N ALA A 2 -12.20 13.44 -15.12
CA ALA A 2 -11.53 12.29 -14.50
C ALA A 2 -10.04 12.28 -14.91
N GLN A 3 -9.13 12.52 -13.95
CA GLN A 3 -7.71 12.73 -14.22
C GLN A 3 -6.98 11.43 -14.61
N LEU A 4 -7.55 10.26 -14.29
CA LEU A 4 -6.99 8.94 -14.55
C LEU A 4 -7.78 8.16 -15.62
N ALA A 5 -8.56 8.86 -16.46
CA ALA A 5 -9.32 8.22 -17.53
C ALA A 5 -8.42 7.39 -18.46
N GLY A 6 -8.77 6.10 -18.65
CA GLY A 6 -8.02 5.16 -19.47
C GLY A 6 -6.73 4.60 -18.84
N LYS A 7 -6.39 4.97 -17.60
CA LYS A 7 -5.28 4.39 -16.85
C LYS A 7 -5.65 3.05 -16.23
N ILE A 8 -4.70 2.13 -16.19
CA ILE A 8 -4.82 0.84 -15.52
C ILE A 8 -4.05 0.91 -14.19
N ALA A 9 -4.75 0.69 -13.08
CA ALA A 9 -4.18 0.72 -11.74
C ALA A 9 -4.30 -0.65 -11.07
N TRP A 10 -3.19 -1.21 -10.64
CA TRP A 10 -3.15 -2.43 -9.84
C TRP A 10 -3.00 -2.09 -8.37
N ILE A 11 -3.97 -2.51 -7.55
CA ILE A 11 -4.00 -2.22 -6.12
C ILE A 11 -3.90 -3.52 -5.32
N THR A 12 -2.87 -3.64 -4.51
CA THR A 12 -2.66 -4.77 -3.61
C THR A 12 -3.23 -4.49 -2.21
N GLY A 13 -3.73 -5.53 -1.55
CA GLY A 13 -4.45 -5.35 -0.28
C GLY A 13 -5.76 -4.57 -0.44
N ALA A 14 -6.40 -4.68 -1.61
CA ALA A 14 -7.55 -3.87 -2.01
C ALA A 14 -8.87 -4.21 -1.30
N GLY A 15 -8.93 -5.28 -0.53
CA GLY A 15 -10.18 -5.73 0.12
C GLY A 15 -10.47 -5.06 1.47
N SER A 16 -9.67 -4.12 1.96
CA SER A 16 -9.93 -3.39 3.20
C SER A 16 -9.03 -2.17 3.37
N GLY A 17 -9.44 -1.22 4.21
CA GLY A 17 -8.63 -0.12 4.70
C GLY A 17 -8.11 0.80 3.60
N ILE A 18 -6.80 1.11 3.62
CA ILE A 18 -6.19 2.05 2.67
C ILE A 18 -6.33 1.56 1.22
N GLY A 19 -6.11 0.26 0.97
CA GLY A 19 -6.19 -0.31 -0.38
C GLY A 19 -7.60 -0.26 -0.96
N GLU A 20 -8.62 -0.53 -0.16
CA GLU A 20 -10.03 -0.40 -0.51
C GLU A 20 -10.38 1.06 -0.86
N ALA A 21 -10.04 2.00 0.05
CA ALA A 21 -10.32 3.42 -0.16
C ALA A 21 -9.59 3.97 -1.40
N ALA A 22 -8.34 3.56 -1.63
CA ALA A 22 -7.57 3.94 -2.82
C ALA A 22 -8.21 3.38 -4.10
N ALA A 23 -8.65 2.12 -4.09
CA ALA A 23 -9.28 1.49 -5.25
C ALA A 23 -10.55 2.23 -5.66
N GLU A 24 -11.43 2.53 -4.70
CA GLU A 24 -12.66 3.29 -4.96
C GLU A 24 -12.37 4.70 -5.49
N LEU A 25 -11.38 5.38 -4.91
CA LEU A 25 -11.05 6.75 -5.31
C LEU A 25 -10.41 6.80 -6.70
N LEU A 26 -9.44 5.92 -7.00
CA LEU A 26 -8.82 5.87 -8.33
C LEU A 26 -9.82 5.47 -9.41
N ALA A 27 -10.78 4.58 -9.10
CA ALA A 27 -11.87 4.25 -10.02
C ALA A 27 -12.79 5.45 -10.29
N ARG A 28 -13.12 6.26 -9.27
CA ARG A 28 -13.87 7.52 -9.44
C ARG A 28 -13.12 8.54 -10.30
N GLU A 29 -11.80 8.54 -10.27
CA GLU A 29 -10.96 9.35 -11.17
C GLU A 29 -10.84 8.76 -12.59
N GLY A 30 -11.55 7.67 -12.88
CA GLY A 30 -11.67 7.09 -14.23
C GLY A 30 -10.67 5.96 -14.53
N ALA A 31 -9.84 5.54 -13.58
CA ALA A 31 -8.98 4.39 -13.77
C ALA A 31 -9.79 3.08 -13.82
N VAL A 32 -9.30 2.12 -14.59
CA VAL A 32 -9.69 0.71 -14.45
C VAL A 32 -8.80 0.10 -13.36
N VAL A 33 -9.41 -0.45 -12.32
CA VAL A 33 -8.65 -0.96 -11.17
C VAL A 33 -8.61 -2.49 -11.15
N VAL A 34 -7.43 -3.07 -10.93
CA VAL A 34 -7.23 -4.49 -10.68
C VAL A 34 -7.03 -4.67 -9.18
N LEU A 35 -7.96 -5.36 -8.53
CA LEU A 35 -8.04 -5.52 -7.08
C LEU A 35 -7.40 -6.85 -6.68
N THR A 36 -6.33 -6.81 -5.89
CA THR A 36 -5.64 -8.02 -5.44
C THR A 36 -5.57 -8.11 -3.92
N GLY A 37 -5.78 -9.31 -3.41
CA GLY A 37 -5.69 -9.70 -2.02
C GLY A 37 -6.03 -11.18 -1.88
N ARG A 38 -5.83 -11.77 -0.71
CA ARG A 38 -6.03 -13.21 -0.51
C ARG A 38 -7.50 -13.65 -0.50
N ARG A 39 -8.40 -12.79 -0.05
CA ARG A 39 -9.80 -13.14 0.18
C ARG A 39 -10.68 -12.60 -0.93
N GLN A 40 -11.35 -13.49 -1.68
CA GLN A 40 -12.22 -13.14 -2.78
C GLN A 40 -13.39 -12.24 -2.35
N ALA A 41 -14.17 -12.64 -1.36
CA ALA A 41 -15.40 -11.93 -1.00
C ALA A 41 -15.23 -10.44 -0.64
N PRO A 42 -14.22 -9.99 0.16
CA PRO A 42 -13.98 -8.56 0.35
C PRO A 42 -13.62 -7.82 -0.94
N LEU A 43 -12.88 -8.44 -1.87
CA LEU A 43 -12.55 -7.84 -3.15
C LEU A 43 -13.79 -7.68 -4.04
N ASP A 44 -14.67 -8.68 -4.06
CA ASP A 44 -15.93 -8.63 -4.80
C ASP A 44 -16.84 -7.53 -4.27
N ALA A 45 -16.89 -7.36 -2.94
CA ALA A 45 -17.65 -6.28 -2.32
C ALA A 45 -17.13 -4.89 -2.75
N VAL A 46 -15.82 -4.69 -2.80
CA VAL A 46 -15.20 -3.45 -3.30
C VAL A 46 -15.51 -3.25 -4.78
N ALA A 47 -15.37 -4.30 -5.60
CA ALA A 47 -15.67 -4.23 -7.03
C ALA A 47 -17.14 -3.87 -7.29
N ALA A 48 -18.07 -4.43 -6.50
CA ALA A 48 -19.48 -4.11 -6.60
C ALA A 48 -19.76 -2.63 -6.28
N ARG A 49 -19.16 -2.06 -5.23
CA ARG A 49 -19.30 -0.63 -4.92
C ARG A 49 -18.72 0.28 -6.01
N ILE A 50 -17.58 -0.11 -6.57
CA ILE A 50 -16.98 0.61 -7.71
C ILE A 50 -17.92 0.58 -8.92
N ALA A 51 -18.50 -0.58 -9.23
CA ALA A 51 -19.45 -0.71 -10.34
C ALA A 51 -20.73 0.11 -10.12
N GLN A 52 -21.28 0.10 -8.90
CA GLN A 52 -22.43 0.92 -8.53
C GLN A 52 -22.16 2.43 -8.68
N ALA A 53 -20.90 2.85 -8.46
CA ALA A 53 -20.47 4.23 -8.68
C ALA A 53 -20.10 4.54 -10.14
N GLY A 54 -20.31 3.61 -11.08
CA GLY A 54 -20.02 3.77 -12.50
C GLY A 54 -18.55 3.54 -12.89
N GLY A 55 -17.72 3.07 -11.96
CA GLY A 55 -16.32 2.72 -12.20
C GLY A 55 -16.13 1.31 -12.75
N ARG A 56 -14.88 0.94 -13.03
CA ARG A 56 -14.52 -0.40 -13.55
C ARG A 56 -13.48 -1.06 -12.66
N ALA A 57 -13.77 -2.28 -12.21
CA ALA A 57 -12.87 -3.07 -11.37
C ALA A 57 -12.81 -4.53 -11.83
N HIS A 58 -11.64 -5.13 -11.72
CA HIS A 58 -11.39 -6.55 -11.98
C HIS A 58 -10.76 -7.19 -10.74
N VAL A 59 -11.35 -8.26 -10.25
CA VAL A 59 -10.84 -8.98 -9.08
C VAL A 59 -9.87 -10.07 -9.51
N GLN A 60 -8.69 -10.08 -8.91
CA GLN A 60 -7.67 -11.11 -9.05
C GLN A 60 -7.20 -11.52 -7.65
N ALA A 61 -7.91 -12.44 -7.02
CA ALA A 61 -7.50 -12.96 -5.72
C ALA A 61 -6.17 -13.71 -5.85
N ALA A 62 -5.21 -13.35 -4.98
CA ALA A 62 -3.87 -13.95 -4.99
C ALA A 62 -3.20 -13.81 -3.61
N ASP A 63 -2.40 -14.80 -3.26
CA ASP A 63 -1.42 -14.68 -2.17
C ASP A 63 -0.12 -14.10 -2.72
N LEU A 64 0.11 -12.84 -2.43
CA LEU A 64 1.28 -12.09 -2.93
C LEU A 64 2.61 -12.55 -2.32
N MET A 65 2.59 -13.41 -1.31
CA MET A 65 3.80 -14.07 -0.79
C MET A 65 4.28 -15.20 -1.73
N ARG A 66 3.51 -15.52 -2.78
CA ARG A 66 3.82 -16.54 -3.79
C ARG A 66 4.08 -15.89 -5.14
N ALA A 67 5.33 -15.91 -5.60
CA ALA A 67 5.75 -15.29 -6.86
C ALA A 67 4.86 -15.73 -8.06
N ALA A 68 4.56 -17.04 -8.15
CA ALA A 68 3.73 -17.58 -9.24
C ALA A 68 2.31 -16.98 -9.27
N GLU A 69 1.73 -16.66 -8.10
CA GLU A 69 0.41 -16.02 -8.05
C GLU A 69 0.49 -14.55 -8.46
N VAL A 70 1.59 -13.85 -8.13
CA VAL A 70 1.85 -12.48 -8.58
C VAL A 70 2.04 -12.43 -10.10
N GLU A 71 2.81 -13.37 -10.67
CA GLU A 71 2.99 -13.53 -12.11
C GLU A 71 1.67 -13.81 -12.84
N ARG A 72 0.79 -14.63 -12.25
CA ARG A 72 -0.56 -14.88 -12.79
C ARG A 72 -1.38 -13.59 -12.88
N VAL A 73 -1.33 -12.73 -11.88
CA VAL A 73 -1.99 -11.41 -11.93
C VAL A 73 -1.35 -10.53 -13.02
N GLY A 74 -0.03 -10.53 -13.14
CA GLY A 74 0.67 -9.83 -14.23
C GLY A 74 0.28 -10.32 -15.60
N THR A 75 0.11 -11.64 -15.78
CA THR A 75 -0.36 -12.24 -17.04
C THR A 75 -1.77 -11.78 -17.36
N PHE A 76 -2.69 -11.79 -16.38
CA PHE A 76 -4.04 -11.25 -16.56
C PHE A 76 -4.01 -9.78 -17.01
N ILE A 77 -3.19 -8.93 -16.37
CA ILE A 77 -3.06 -7.50 -16.75
C ILE A 77 -2.54 -7.37 -18.21
N ARG A 78 -1.57 -8.19 -18.58
CA ARG A 78 -0.99 -8.19 -19.93
C ARG A 78 -2.00 -8.56 -20.98
N GLU A 79 -2.72 -9.67 -20.77
CA GLU A 79 -3.67 -10.21 -21.75
C GLU A 79 -4.93 -9.34 -21.86
N THR A 80 -5.36 -8.72 -20.76
CA THR A 80 -6.60 -7.94 -20.74
C THR A 80 -6.38 -6.49 -21.19
N PHE A 81 -5.25 -5.87 -20.80
CA PHE A 81 -5.06 -4.43 -21.01
C PHE A 81 -3.82 -4.08 -21.83
N GLY A 82 -2.83 -4.96 -21.89
CA GLY A 82 -1.54 -4.71 -22.55
C GLY A 82 -0.69 -3.63 -21.88
N ARG A 83 -1.15 -3.05 -20.77
CA ARG A 83 -0.50 -1.93 -20.06
C ARG A 83 -0.75 -1.94 -18.56
N LEU A 84 0.14 -1.27 -17.82
CA LEU A 84 -0.03 -0.97 -16.39
C LEU A 84 0.54 0.41 -16.10
N ASP A 85 -0.29 1.35 -15.65
CA ASP A 85 0.10 2.74 -15.42
C ASP A 85 0.45 3.03 -13.96
N ILE A 86 -0.27 2.39 -13.03
CA ILE A 86 -0.15 2.64 -11.60
C ILE A 86 -0.09 1.32 -10.85
N LEU A 87 0.90 1.16 -9.97
CA LEU A 87 0.92 0.11 -8.95
C LEU A 87 0.78 0.74 -7.57
N VAL A 88 -0.32 0.43 -6.87
CA VAL A 88 -0.47 0.74 -5.43
C VAL A 88 -0.08 -0.51 -4.65
N ASN A 89 1.15 -0.54 -4.20
CA ASN A 89 1.76 -1.64 -3.45
C ASN A 89 1.47 -1.44 -1.96
N ASN A 90 0.27 -1.86 -1.53
CA ASN A 90 -0.29 -1.55 -0.22
C ASN A 90 -0.49 -2.78 0.66
N ALA A 91 -0.46 -3.99 0.10
CA ALA A 91 -0.60 -5.21 0.90
C ALA A 91 0.42 -5.24 2.04
N GLY A 92 -0.03 -5.67 3.20
CA GLY A 92 0.83 -5.80 4.37
C GLY A 92 0.09 -6.42 5.55
N LEU A 93 0.87 -6.92 6.49
CA LEU A 93 0.36 -7.55 7.71
C LEU A 93 1.30 -7.32 8.89
N ASN A 94 0.82 -7.64 10.09
CA ASN A 94 1.67 -7.82 11.26
C ASN A 94 1.12 -8.95 12.10
N VAL A 95 1.97 -9.54 12.94
CA VAL A 95 1.61 -10.62 13.87
C VAL A 95 1.33 -10.05 15.27
N ALA A 96 0.56 -10.76 16.08
CA ALA A 96 0.26 -10.34 17.44
C ALA A 96 1.51 -10.44 18.34
N LYS A 97 2.22 -11.57 18.28
CA LYS A 97 3.48 -11.82 19.00
C LYS A 97 4.64 -11.22 18.20
N ARG A 98 5.00 -9.98 18.49
CA ARG A 98 5.91 -9.17 17.65
C ARG A 98 7.12 -8.58 18.37
N SER A 99 7.19 -8.70 19.71
CA SER A 99 8.36 -8.24 20.47
C SER A 99 9.52 -9.23 20.32
N TRP A 100 10.75 -8.83 20.56
CA TRP A 100 11.89 -9.75 20.58
C TRP A 100 11.71 -10.93 21.55
N ALA A 101 10.93 -10.75 22.63
CA ALA A 101 10.65 -11.81 23.59
C ALA A 101 9.70 -12.89 23.04
N ASP A 102 8.82 -12.54 22.10
CA ASP A 102 7.71 -13.40 21.65
C ASP A 102 7.78 -13.77 20.16
N LEU A 103 8.61 -13.06 19.39
CA LEU A 103 8.71 -13.26 17.94
C LEU A 103 9.38 -14.59 17.62
N THR A 104 8.69 -15.42 16.85
CA THR A 104 9.24 -16.68 16.34
C THR A 104 9.88 -16.48 14.96
N PRO A 105 10.79 -17.38 14.51
CA PRO A 105 11.30 -17.36 13.15
C PRO A 105 10.19 -17.32 12.08
N ALA A 106 9.18 -18.18 12.20
CA ALA A 106 8.04 -18.21 11.27
C ALA A 106 7.22 -16.91 11.29
N GLY A 107 7.04 -16.28 12.46
CA GLY A 107 6.38 -14.99 12.57
C GLY A 107 7.21 -13.85 11.94
N ALA A 108 8.52 -13.91 12.05
CA ALA A 108 9.41 -12.97 11.38
C ALA A 108 9.33 -13.12 9.85
N GLU A 109 9.40 -14.35 9.35
CA GLU A 109 9.27 -14.71 7.94
C GLU A 109 7.92 -14.23 7.38
N GLU A 110 6.79 -14.55 8.05
CA GLU A 110 5.45 -14.10 7.64
C GLU A 110 5.39 -12.57 7.49
N VAL A 111 5.98 -11.84 8.43
CA VAL A 111 5.98 -10.36 8.40
C VAL A 111 6.86 -9.82 7.29
N ILE A 112 8.06 -10.37 7.10
CA ILE A 112 8.97 -9.94 6.02
C ILE A 112 8.34 -10.24 4.66
N ASP A 113 7.84 -11.46 4.46
CA ASP A 113 7.26 -11.88 3.19
C ASP A 113 5.99 -11.10 2.85
N GLY A 114 5.13 -10.89 3.84
CA GLY A 114 3.87 -10.17 3.63
C GLY A 114 4.01 -8.65 3.44
N ASN A 115 5.16 -8.04 3.79
CA ASN A 115 5.34 -6.58 3.71
C ASN A 115 6.47 -6.13 2.78
N LEU A 116 7.45 -7.00 2.51
CA LEU A 116 8.63 -6.64 1.71
C LEU A 116 8.79 -7.57 0.51
N THR A 117 8.92 -8.88 0.70
CA THR A 117 9.10 -9.84 -0.39
C THR A 117 7.95 -9.75 -1.39
N SER A 118 6.70 -9.73 -0.91
CA SER A 118 5.52 -9.54 -1.76
C SER A 118 5.54 -8.24 -2.55
N ALA A 119 6.06 -7.17 -1.94
CA ALA A 119 6.20 -5.88 -2.61
C ALA A 119 7.21 -5.93 -3.75
N PHE A 120 8.36 -6.60 -3.55
CA PHE A 120 9.34 -6.83 -4.62
C PHE A 120 8.73 -7.63 -5.78
N TYR A 121 7.99 -8.71 -5.50
CA TYR A 121 7.34 -9.49 -6.57
C TYR A 121 6.39 -8.63 -7.40
N CYS A 122 5.57 -7.79 -6.78
CA CYS A 122 4.68 -6.89 -7.51
C CYS A 122 5.46 -5.87 -8.36
N VAL A 123 6.57 -5.32 -7.85
CA VAL A 123 7.42 -4.38 -8.58
C VAL A 123 8.06 -5.06 -9.80
N THR A 124 8.64 -6.26 -9.63
CA THR A 124 9.28 -6.97 -10.75
C THR A 124 8.30 -7.29 -11.88
N VAL A 125 7.05 -7.55 -11.56
CA VAL A 125 5.97 -7.76 -12.55
C VAL A 125 5.52 -6.43 -13.19
N ALA A 126 5.48 -5.33 -12.44
CA ALA A 126 5.01 -4.04 -12.95
C ALA A 126 6.02 -3.31 -13.85
N LEU A 127 7.32 -3.35 -13.50
CA LEU A 127 8.37 -2.61 -14.20
C LEU A 127 8.45 -2.89 -15.71
N PRO A 128 8.32 -4.13 -16.24
CA PRO A 128 8.35 -4.39 -17.67
C PRO A 128 7.28 -3.63 -18.46
N PHE A 129 6.06 -3.50 -17.92
CA PHE A 129 5.00 -2.70 -18.55
C PHE A 129 5.39 -1.22 -18.60
N MET A 130 5.81 -0.69 -17.47
CA MET A 130 6.15 0.73 -17.34
C MET A 130 7.38 1.12 -18.16
N ARG A 131 8.39 0.26 -18.23
CA ARG A 131 9.56 0.44 -19.11
C ARG A 131 9.18 0.51 -20.58
N ALA A 132 8.29 -0.40 -21.04
CA ALA A 132 7.80 -0.40 -22.42
C ALA A 132 7.00 0.87 -22.73
N GLN A 133 6.27 1.40 -21.77
CA GLN A 133 5.45 2.62 -21.90
C GLN A 133 6.27 3.91 -21.77
N LYS A 134 7.51 3.85 -21.24
CA LYS A 134 8.28 5.01 -20.80
C LYS A 134 7.49 5.94 -19.85
N ASP A 135 6.66 5.35 -19.02
CA ASP A 135 5.80 6.03 -18.05
C ASP A 135 5.26 5.02 -17.02
N GLY A 136 5.25 5.39 -15.76
CA GLY A 136 4.67 4.58 -14.71
C GLY A 136 4.77 5.24 -13.34
N VAL A 137 3.84 4.88 -12.47
CA VAL A 137 3.81 5.35 -11.08
C VAL A 137 3.69 4.16 -10.13
N LEU A 138 4.67 4.01 -9.26
CA LEU A 138 4.62 3.06 -8.15
C LEU A 138 4.38 3.82 -6.85
N ILE A 139 3.42 3.37 -6.05
CA ILE A 139 3.08 3.97 -4.76
C ILE A 139 3.13 2.88 -3.70
N HIS A 140 4.05 3.00 -2.76
CA HIS A 140 4.28 2.00 -1.72
C HIS A 140 3.74 2.48 -0.38
N THR A 141 2.86 1.71 0.25
CA THR A 141 2.40 1.96 1.62
C THR A 141 3.39 1.34 2.61
N ALA A 142 4.36 2.15 3.04
CA ALA A 142 5.24 1.77 4.14
C ALA A 142 4.56 2.02 5.51
N SER A 143 5.18 2.78 6.37
CA SER A 143 4.70 3.17 7.70
C SER A 143 5.68 4.19 8.30
N MET A 144 5.28 4.93 9.32
CA MET A 144 6.20 5.59 10.25
C MET A 144 7.27 4.63 10.78
N ALA A 145 6.93 3.32 10.92
CA ALA A 145 7.89 2.27 11.27
C ALA A 145 8.96 2.01 10.19
N GLY A 146 8.83 2.57 9.00
CA GLY A 146 9.87 2.56 7.97
C GLY A 146 10.89 3.69 8.12
N ARG A 147 10.66 4.63 9.02
CA ARG A 147 11.54 5.78 9.28
C ARG A 147 11.96 5.89 10.73
N PHE A 148 11.15 5.39 11.66
CA PHE A 148 11.39 5.46 13.10
C PHE A 148 11.18 4.08 13.72
N ILE A 149 12.02 3.77 14.69
CA ILE A 149 11.93 2.51 15.45
C ILE A 149 10.93 2.68 16.59
N SER A 150 10.01 1.73 16.70
CA SER A 150 9.04 1.70 17.79
C SER A 150 8.79 0.27 18.27
N PRO A 151 8.83 0.02 19.58
CA PRO A 151 8.50 -1.30 20.14
C PRO A 151 7.09 -1.78 19.76
N LEU A 152 6.14 -0.85 19.55
CA LEU A 152 4.77 -1.15 19.16
C LEU A 152 4.67 -1.86 17.80
N SER A 153 5.57 -1.52 16.89
CA SER A 153 5.61 -2.10 15.53
C SER A 153 6.24 -3.49 15.50
N GLY A 154 7.17 -3.75 16.40
CA GLY A 154 8.01 -4.94 16.41
C GLY A 154 9.17 -4.89 15.40
N PRO A 155 10.24 -5.68 15.63
CA PRO A 155 11.47 -5.61 14.82
C PRO A 155 11.27 -6.03 13.37
N ALA A 156 10.58 -7.14 13.10
CA ALA A 156 10.39 -7.66 11.74
C ALA A 156 9.57 -6.68 10.87
N TYR A 157 8.49 -6.11 11.41
CA TYR A 157 7.70 -5.11 10.69
C TYR A 157 8.49 -3.84 10.42
N THR A 158 9.24 -3.37 11.42
CA THR A 158 10.12 -2.21 11.29
C THR A 158 11.15 -2.43 10.20
N ALA A 159 11.84 -3.57 10.19
CA ALA A 159 12.82 -3.92 9.16
C ALA A 159 12.18 -3.99 7.76
N ALA A 160 11.02 -4.65 7.63
CA ALA A 160 10.30 -4.76 6.35
C ALA A 160 9.90 -3.38 5.82
N LYS A 161 9.41 -2.48 6.68
CA LYS A 161 8.98 -1.13 6.25
C LYS A 161 10.15 -0.20 5.94
N HIS A 162 11.31 -0.34 6.60
CA HIS A 162 12.55 0.32 6.19
C HIS A 162 13.02 -0.20 4.83
N GLY A 163 12.96 -1.53 4.61
CA GLY A 163 13.25 -2.14 3.31
C GLY A 163 12.35 -1.61 2.19
N ALA A 164 11.05 -1.42 2.45
CA ALA A 164 10.11 -0.85 1.48
C ALA A 164 10.44 0.61 1.13
N VAL A 165 10.92 1.40 2.09
CA VAL A 165 11.43 2.76 1.82
C VAL A 165 12.66 2.71 0.93
N ALA A 166 13.65 1.88 1.28
CA ALA A 166 14.87 1.73 0.49
C ALA A 166 14.56 1.24 -0.94
N MET A 167 13.65 0.27 -1.10
CA MET A 167 13.18 -0.23 -2.39
C MET A 167 12.61 0.91 -3.26
N SER A 168 11.75 1.77 -2.71
CA SER A 168 11.17 2.89 -3.45
C SER A 168 12.24 3.87 -3.95
N HIS A 169 13.21 4.20 -3.12
CA HIS A 169 14.32 5.08 -3.51
C HIS A 169 15.22 4.44 -4.57
N SER A 170 15.53 3.14 -4.45
CA SER A 170 16.29 2.41 -5.46
C SER A 170 15.60 2.42 -6.82
N ILE A 171 14.29 2.23 -6.86
CA ILE A 171 13.52 2.32 -8.10
C ILE A 171 13.69 3.70 -8.76
N ASN A 172 13.61 4.79 -8.00
CA ASN A 172 13.80 6.13 -8.55
C ASN A 172 15.21 6.34 -9.13
N MET A 173 16.24 5.77 -8.49
CA MET A 173 17.62 5.87 -8.96
C MET A 173 17.86 5.14 -10.28
N GLU A 174 17.22 3.97 -10.45
CA GLU A 174 17.45 3.11 -11.61
C GLU A 174 16.48 3.39 -12.77
N GLU A 175 15.23 3.75 -12.46
CA GLU A 175 14.14 3.79 -13.43
C GLU A 175 13.75 5.21 -13.88
N CYS A 176 14.34 6.26 -13.35
CA CYS A 176 14.07 7.63 -13.79
C CYS A 176 14.30 7.84 -15.31
N VAL A 177 15.29 7.15 -15.88
CA VAL A 177 15.57 7.16 -17.33
C VAL A 177 14.46 6.51 -18.18
N ASN A 178 13.60 5.74 -17.53
CA ASN A 178 12.43 5.11 -18.14
C ASN A 178 11.13 5.89 -17.89
N GLY A 179 11.21 7.07 -17.27
CA GLY A 179 10.03 7.89 -16.93
C GLY A 179 9.18 7.29 -15.82
N ILE A 180 9.72 6.37 -15.03
CA ILE A 180 9.03 5.71 -13.93
C ILE A 180 9.32 6.46 -12.62
N ARG A 181 8.28 6.63 -11.82
CA ARG A 181 8.33 7.35 -10.53
C ARG A 181 7.86 6.45 -9.42
N SER A 182 8.58 6.44 -8.32
CA SER A 182 8.22 5.68 -7.14
C SER A 182 8.05 6.61 -5.94
N THR A 183 6.93 6.50 -5.27
CA THR A 183 6.60 7.24 -4.05
C THR A 183 6.38 6.27 -2.91
N VAL A 184 7.01 6.51 -1.77
CA VAL A 184 6.69 5.80 -0.55
C VAL A 184 5.90 6.69 0.40
N ILE A 185 4.74 6.21 0.83
CA ILE A 185 3.90 6.84 1.84
C ILE A 185 4.18 6.15 3.16
N CYS A 186 4.47 6.93 4.19
CA CYS A 186 4.79 6.48 5.55
C CYS A 186 3.69 6.95 6.54
N PRO A 187 2.53 6.26 6.59
CA PRO A 187 1.49 6.62 7.52
C PRO A 187 1.88 6.33 8.97
N GLY A 188 1.39 7.19 9.87
CA GLY A 188 1.32 6.90 11.30
C GLY A 188 0.20 5.92 11.61
N GLU A 189 -0.56 6.20 12.66
CA GLU A 189 -1.70 5.36 13.01
C GLU A 189 -2.89 5.67 12.07
N VAL A 190 -3.33 4.65 11.34
CA VAL A 190 -4.50 4.72 10.45
C VAL A 190 -5.60 3.82 10.99
N ALA A 191 -6.85 4.30 11.00
CA ALA A 191 -8.02 3.58 11.50
C ALA A 191 -8.44 2.44 10.55
N THR A 192 -7.63 1.38 10.48
CA THR A 192 -7.85 0.20 9.62
C THR A 192 -7.99 -1.08 10.45
N PRO A 193 -8.50 -2.17 9.85
CA PRO A 193 -8.62 -3.47 10.53
C PRO A 193 -7.31 -4.07 11.04
N ILE A 194 -6.14 -3.61 10.56
CA ILE A 194 -4.84 -4.08 11.07
C ILE A 194 -4.66 -3.76 12.57
N LEU A 195 -5.38 -2.76 13.08
CA LEU A 195 -5.36 -2.38 14.49
C LEU A 195 -5.97 -3.46 15.40
N ASP A 196 -6.85 -4.33 14.86
CA ASP A 196 -7.51 -5.39 15.63
C ASP A 196 -6.52 -6.50 16.03
N LYS A 197 -5.36 -6.56 15.36
CA LYS A 197 -4.26 -7.46 15.70
C LYS A 197 -3.28 -6.88 16.75
N ARG A 198 -3.58 -5.71 17.30
CA ARG A 198 -2.73 -5.13 18.36
C ARG A 198 -2.89 -5.89 19.68
N PRO A 199 -1.80 -6.02 20.47
CA PRO A 199 -1.88 -6.61 21.80
C PRO A 199 -2.85 -5.88 22.72
N VAL A 200 -2.97 -4.55 22.57
CA VAL A 200 -3.93 -3.71 23.31
C VAL A 200 -4.94 -3.14 22.30
N PRO A 201 -6.24 -3.38 22.53
CA PRO A 201 -7.31 -2.83 21.68
C PRO A 201 -7.26 -1.29 21.62
N VAL A 202 -7.64 -0.75 20.50
CA VAL A 202 -7.73 0.71 20.29
C VAL A 202 -9.20 1.14 20.42
N SER A 203 -9.46 2.13 21.27
CA SER A 203 -10.82 2.66 21.50
C SER A 203 -11.42 3.29 20.24
N ALA A 204 -12.75 3.38 20.17
CA ALA A 204 -13.45 4.06 19.09
C ALA A 204 -13.07 5.55 19.03
N GLU A 205 -12.91 6.21 20.18
CA GLU A 205 -12.48 7.59 20.28
C GLU A 205 -11.08 7.81 19.72
N ASP A 206 -10.12 6.94 20.09
CA ASP A 206 -8.77 6.99 19.52
C ASP A 206 -8.78 6.76 18.01
N ARG A 207 -9.57 5.79 17.52
CA ARG A 207 -9.70 5.52 16.07
C ARG A 207 -10.24 6.73 15.32
N ALA A 208 -11.19 7.47 15.88
CA ALA A 208 -11.75 8.67 15.27
C ALA A 208 -10.72 9.81 15.13
N ARG A 209 -9.69 9.84 16.00
CA ARG A 209 -8.60 10.82 15.97
C ARG A 209 -7.41 10.41 15.10
N MET A 210 -7.37 9.17 14.61
CA MET A 210 -6.31 8.68 13.71
C MET A 210 -6.48 9.22 12.29
N VAL A 211 -5.44 9.06 11.48
CA VAL A 211 -5.57 9.17 10.01
C VAL A 211 -6.61 8.17 9.55
N GLN A 212 -7.50 8.57 8.66
CA GLN A 212 -8.50 7.68 8.08
C GLN A 212 -7.97 7.04 6.79
N PRO A 213 -8.48 5.88 6.38
CA PRO A 213 -8.14 5.28 5.08
C PRO A 213 -8.34 6.24 3.91
N ALA A 214 -9.38 7.09 3.97
CA ALA A 214 -9.66 8.10 2.96
C ALA A 214 -8.55 9.13 2.82
N ASP A 215 -7.95 9.59 3.93
CA ASP A 215 -6.85 10.56 3.90
C ASP A 215 -5.62 9.99 3.16
N CYS A 216 -5.33 8.70 3.38
CA CYS A 216 -4.27 8.01 2.65
C CYS A 216 -4.63 7.83 1.17
N ALA A 217 -5.90 7.53 0.86
CA ALA A 217 -6.37 7.39 -0.51
C ALA A 217 -6.28 8.71 -1.29
N ASP A 218 -6.61 9.84 -0.67
CA ASP A 218 -6.46 11.18 -1.27
C ASP A 218 -5.00 11.48 -1.61
N LEU A 219 -4.07 11.09 -0.74
CA LEU A 219 -2.65 11.23 -1.00
C LEU A 219 -2.19 10.30 -2.15
N ILE A 220 -2.67 9.05 -2.18
CA ILE A 220 -2.40 8.11 -3.29
C ILE A 220 -2.91 8.70 -4.61
N ARG A 221 -4.13 9.23 -4.64
CA ARG A 221 -4.69 9.89 -5.82
C ARG A 221 -3.85 11.11 -6.23
N TYR A 222 -3.48 11.95 -5.29
CA TYR A 222 -2.63 13.11 -5.56
C TYR A 222 -1.33 12.71 -6.26
N VAL A 223 -0.63 11.71 -5.72
CA VAL A 223 0.61 11.18 -6.30
C VAL A 223 0.38 10.61 -7.70
N ALA A 224 -0.70 9.83 -7.88
CA ALA A 224 -1.04 9.23 -9.17
C ALA A 224 -1.32 10.28 -10.25
N CYS A 225 -1.83 11.46 -9.86
CA CYS A 225 -2.19 12.56 -10.77
C CYS A 225 -1.06 13.59 -10.97
N LEU A 226 0.10 13.44 -10.34
CA LEU A 226 1.21 14.37 -10.51
C LEU A 226 1.70 14.42 -11.97
N PRO A 227 2.17 15.57 -12.44
CA PRO A 227 2.81 15.71 -13.75
C PRO A 227 4.00 14.74 -13.90
N LYS A 228 4.23 14.22 -15.09
CA LYS A 228 5.26 13.19 -15.35
C LYS A 228 6.68 13.60 -14.92
N HIS A 229 7.01 14.88 -14.93
CA HIS A 229 8.31 15.41 -14.54
C HIS A 229 8.48 15.62 -13.05
N VAL A 230 7.43 15.34 -12.24
CA VAL A 230 7.44 15.50 -10.78
C VAL A 230 7.41 14.14 -10.12
N CYS A 231 8.37 13.86 -9.25
CA CYS A 231 8.38 12.71 -8.37
C CYS A 231 8.34 13.17 -6.91
N LEU A 232 7.35 12.71 -6.18
CA LEU A 232 7.28 12.89 -4.74
C LEU A 232 7.88 11.63 -4.10
N ASN A 233 9.14 11.72 -3.66
CA ASN A 233 9.89 10.52 -3.25
C ASN A 233 9.31 9.87 -1.98
N GLU A 234 8.97 10.69 -0.99
CA GLU A 234 8.52 10.22 0.32
C GLU A 234 7.54 11.19 0.97
N VAL A 235 6.52 10.64 1.62
CA VAL A 235 5.54 11.42 2.39
C VAL A 235 5.27 10.77 3.74
N LEU A 236 5.44 11.53 4.80
CA LEU A 236 4.98 11.16 6.13
C LEU A 236 3.62 11.81 6.38
N ILE A 237 2.64 10.99 6.79
CA ILE A 237 1.30 11.46 7.18
C ILE A 237 0.95 10.90 8.55
N THR A 238 0.66 11.78 9.50
CA THR A 238 0.36 11.41 10.88
C THR A 238 -0.90 12.11 11.36
N PRO A 239 -1.62 11.53 12.34
CA PRO A 239 -2.72 12.25 12.95
C PRO A 239 -2.20 13.47 13.70
N THR A 240 -2.94 14.57 13.72
CA THR A 240 -2.61 15.76 14.52
C THR A 240 -2.54 15.41 16.01
N TRP A 241 -3.50 14.60 16.51
CA TRP A 241 -3.45 14.01 17.84
C TRP A 241 -2.64 12.71 17.80
N ASN A 242 -1.32 12.83 17.75
CA ASN A 242 -0.44 11.68 17.74
C ASN A 242 -0.25 11.15 19.16
N ARG A 243 -0.77 9.95 19.43
CA ARG A 243 -0.72 9.32 20.78
C ARG A 243 0.70 9.14 21.30
N GLY A 244 1.67 8.89 20.42
CA GLY A 244 3.09 8.81 20.80
C GLY A 244 3.65 10.14 21.29
N TYR A 245 3.28 11.25 20.65
CA TYR A 245 3.69 12.59 21.07
C TYR A 245 3.01 12.99 22.37
N VAL A 246 1.72 12.69 22.51
CA VAL A 246 0.98 12.96 23.76
C VAL A 246 1.58 12.19 24.93
N ALA A 247 1.87 10.89 24.75
CA ALA A 247 2.50 10.09 25.80
C ALA A 247 3.92 10.56 26.15
N ALA A 248 4.71 11.01 25.18
CA ALA A 248 6.03 11.58 25.43
C ALA A 248 5.93 12.85 26.27
N ARG A 249 5.00 13.75 25.93
CA ARG A 249 4.77 14.99 26.68
C ARG A 249 4.33 14.74 28.13
N GLN A 250 3.48 13.74 28.37
CA GLN A 250 3.01 13.38 29.71
C GLN A 250 4.12 12.82 30.63
N ARG A 251 5.17 12.22 30.03
CA ARG A 251 6.34 11.74 30.78
C ARG A 251 7.34 12.84 31.14
N SER A 252 7.25 13.96 30.45
CA SER A 252 8.15 15.12 30.63
C SER A 252 7.55 16.21 31.54
N ALA A 253 6.29 16.03 31.94
CA ALA A 253 5.57 16.87 32.91
C ALA A 253 5.49 16.17 34.28
#